data_db80e8099f447799e8b7e219621268bf
#
_entry.id   db80e8099f447799e8b7e219621268bf
#
_cell.length_a   1.000
_cell.length_b   1.000
_cell.length_c   1.000
_cell.angle_alpha   90.00
_cell.angle_beta   90.00
_cell.angle_gamma   90.00
#
_symmetry.space_group_name_H-M   'P 1'
#
loop_
_entity.id
_entity.type
_entity.pdbx_description
1 polymer ?
#
loop_
_entity_poly.entity_id
_entity_poly.type
_entity_poly.pdbx_seq_one_letter_code
_entity_poly.pdbx_strand_id
1 'polypeptide(L)'
;MLRGSFKLIGDKSISHRSIMFSSIAKGSTKISNFLMGQDCLSTINCFRKMGVDIDIDQNNVIVKGRGLRGLKRPSDILDVGNSGTTIRLMMGILAGNEFESTIVGDGSIGRRPMKRVTDPLRLMGCEIEGKDDANYTPITIKGGNLTGIDYKMPVASAQVKSSIILASLYANSPSTIIEKTKSRNHTEIMLNSFGADIKSNDLNININPIEELYSIGDISVPGDISSAAFIIVAASIVKGSEVTILNVGLNETRTGILDVLKNMNGNFEVFNRRLVGGELVGDIVVRYSEDLASTTIDSDLIPRLIDEIPVIAVLATQANGETIIKDAKELKVKESNRIQAVVDNLKRMGADIEELEDGMIIKGKRKLKGAKISTFNDHRIAMAFSIAGLICESDVELDNTMCIDISFPGYFELLNYLIK
;
A
#
# COMPACT_ATOMS: atom_id res chain seq x y z
N MET A 1 9.80 -9.59 25.89
CA MET A 1 8.51 -8.89 25.76
C MET A 1 8.72 -7.60 24.97
N LEU A 2 7.67 -7.03 24.36
CA LEU A 2 7.80 -5.74 23.70
C LEU A 2 7.17 -4.65 24.57
N ARG A 3 7.89 -3.53 24.77
CA ARG A 3 7.41 -2.39 25.55
C ARG A 3 7.94 -1.09 25.02
N GLY A 4 7.10 -0.06 25.00
CA GLY A 4 7.49 1.29 24.64
C GLY A 4 6.43 2.03 23.86
N SER A 5 6.78 3.26 23.49
CA SER A 5 5.96 4.13 22.65
C SER A 5 6.83 4.67 21.52
N PHE A 6 6.31 4.71 20.32
CA PHE A 6 7.04 5.23 19.17
C PHE A 6 6.11 5.85 18.14
N LYS A 7 6.67 6.75 17.33
CA LYS A 7 6.00 7.31 16.16
C LYS A 7 6.39 6.49 14.94
N LEU A 8 5.39 6.08 14.17
CA LEU A 8 5.60 5.26 12.99
C LEU A 8 6.10 6.10 11.81
N ILE A 9 6.84 5.45 10.91
CA ILE A 9 7.20 6.02 9.60
C ILE A 9 5.94 6.31 8.78
N GLY A 10 6.06 7.24 7.83
CA GLY A 10 4.94 7.69 7.00
C GLY A 10 4.32 6.57 6.15
N ASP A 11 3.01 6.66 5.93
CA ASP A 11 2.25 5.76 5.06
C ASP A 11 2.78 5.81 3.63
N LYS A 12 3.11 4.62 3.08
CA LYS A 12 3.66 4.48 1.73
C LYS A 12 2.70 5.02 0.66
N SER A 13 1.43 4.67 0.74
CA SER A 13 0.41 5.06 -0.23
C SER A 13 0.17 6.57 -0.25
N ILE A 14 0.19 7.21 0.92
CA ILE A 14 0.04 8.66 1.07
C ILE A 14 1.34 9.36 0.63
N SER A 15 2.52 8.83 0.96
CA SER A 15 3.81 9.39 0.52
C SER A 15 3.91 9.45 -1.01
N HIS A 16 3.56 8.37 -1.72
CA HIS A 16 3.52 8.39 -3.18
C HIS A 16 2.59 9.48 -3.72
N ARG A 17 1.37 9.55 -3.19
CA ARG A 17 0.34 10.51 -3.61
C ARG A 17 0.73 11.94 -3.31
N SER A 18 1.38 12.18 -2.16
CA SER A 18 1.88 13.50 -1.79
C SER A 18 2.83 14.07 -2.84
N ILE A 19 3.77 13.25 -3.34
CA ILE A 19 4.67 13.66 -4.43
C ILE A 19 3.89 13.87 -5.72
N MET A 20 3.06 12.92 -6.14
CA MET A 20 2.36 12.95 -7.41
C MET A 20 1.42 14.16 -7.50
N PHE A 21 0.58 14.35 -6.47
CA PHE A 21 -0.44 15.40 -6.49
C PHE A 21 0.17 16.80 -6.32
N SER A 22 1.17 16.92 -5.44
CA SER A 22 1.93 18.19 -5.34
C SER A 22 2.65 18.54 -6.63
N SER A 23 3.14 17.55 -7.39
CA SER A 23 3.85 17.77 -8.65
C SER A 23 2.94 18.33 -9.76
N ILE A 24 1.67 17.90 -9.78
CA ILE A 24 0.66 18.34 -10.76
C ILE A 24 -0.25 19.46 -10.24
N ALA A 25 0.03 20.01 -9.06
CA ALA A 25 -0.66 21.19 -8.51
C ALA A 25 0.16 22.46 -8.72
N LYS A 26 -0.48 23.63 -8.71
CA LYS A 26 0.21 24.93 -8.63
C LYS A 26 0.59 25.25 -7.20
N GLY A 27 1.81 25.78 -7.03
CA GLY A 27 2.33 26.20 -5.73
C GLY A 27 3.37 25.24 -5.15
N SER A 28 3.77 25.49 -3.90
CA SER A 28 4.77 24.71 -3.20
C SER A 28 4.11 23.93 -2.06
N THR A 29 4.42 22.65 -1.93
CA THR A 29 3.92 21.80 -0.87
C THR A 29 5.09 21.28 -0.03
N LYS A 30 5.00 21.44 1.29
CA LYS A 30 5.92 20.83 2.26
C LYS A 30 5.31 19.54 2.80
N ILE A 31 6.01 18.45 2.64
CA ILE A 31 5.58 17.11 3.07
C ILE A 31 6.46 16.68 4.24
N SER A 32 5.88 16.42 5.39
CA SER A 32 6.58 15.95 6.60
C SER A 32 6.26 14.48 6.89
N ASN A 33 7.16 13.80 7.58
CA ASN A 33 7.09 12.36 7.86
C ASN A 33 6.93 11.50 6.58
N PHE A 34 7.61 11.92 5.50
CA PHE A 34 7.62 11.20 4.24
C PHE A 34 8.34 9.85 4.39
N LEU A 35 7.83 8.81 3.74
CA LEU A 35 8.50 7.51 3.70
C LEU A 35 9.69 7.54 2.72
N MET A 36 10.90 7.45 3.25
CA MET A 36 12.15 7.42 2.47
C MET A 36 12.49 6.02 1.92
N GLY A 37 11.48 5.18 1.69
CA GLY A 37 11.63 3.87 1.05
C GLY A 37 11.89 3.96 -0.45
N GLN A 38 12.54 2.95 -1.03
CA GLN A 38 12.96 2.91 -2.44
C GLN A 38 11.80 3.16 -3.42
N ASP A 39 10.62 2.60 -3.14
CA ASP A 39 9.42 2.82 -3.94
C ASP A 39 9.05 4.31 -4.07
N CYS A 40 9.07 5.03 -2.93
CA CYS A 40 8.73 6.46 -2.90
C CYS A 40 9.82 7.32 -3.54
N LEU A 41 11.10 6.95 -3.38
CA LEU A 41 12.23 7.61 -4.05
C LEU A 41 12.15 7.44 -5.58
N SER A 42 11.71 6.28 -6.06
CA SER A 42 11.47 6.08 -7.50
C SER A 42 10.40 7.04 -8.03
N THR A 43 9.34 7.31 -7.26
CA THR A 43 8.35 8.35 -7.63
C THR A 43 8.99 9.72 -7.75
N ILE A 44 9.77 10.14 -6.76
CA ILE A 44 10.48 11.43 -6.79
C ILE A 44 11.35 11.55 -8.03
N ASN A 45 12.14 10.51 -8.33
CA ASN A 45 13.06 10.51 -9.47
C ASN A 45 12.31 10.60 -10.81
N CYS A 46 11.18 9.92 -10.96
CA CYS A 46 10.34 10.04 -12.15
C CYS A 46 9.82 11.47 -12.35
N PHE A 47 9.30 12.10 -11.29
CA PHE A 47 8.76 13.47 -11.39
C PHE A 47 9.86 14.52 -11.58
N ARG A 48 11.06 14.34 -11.02
CA ARG A 48 12.23 15.18 -11.34
C ARG A 48 12.60 15.11 -12.82
N LYS A 49 12.56 13.92 -13.44
CA LYS A 49 12.79 13.77 -14.89
C LYS A 49 11.73 14.48 -15.73
N MET A 50 10.54 14.73 -15.19
CA MET A 50 9.47 15.51 -15.83
C MET A 50 9.52 17.01 -15.47
N GLY A 51 10.64 17.48 -14.91
CA GLY A 51 10.91 18.89 -14.65
C GLY A 51 10.33 19.44 -13.36
N VAL A 52 9.89 18.59 -12.44
CA VAL A 52 9.44 19.02 -11.11
C VAL A 52 10.65 19.24 -10.19
N ASP A 53 10.69 20.39 -9.53
CA ASP A 53 11.70 20.72 -8.53
C ASP A 53 11.28 20.13 -7.18
N ILE A 54 12.07 19.16 -6.68
CA ILE A 54 11.79 18.42 -5.45
C ILE A 54 13.04 18.39 -4.58
N ASP A 55 12.97 19.06 -3.44
CA ASP A 55 14.03 19.07 -2.43
C ASP A 55 13.73 18.09 -1.30
N ILE A 56 14.75 17.38 -0.82
CA ILE A 56 14.66 16.41 0.27
C ILE A 56 15.58 16.84 1.40
N ASP A 57 15.03 16.91 2.60
CA ASP A 57 15.78 17.10 3.85
C ASP A 57 15.32 16.05 4.88
N GLN A 58 16.13 15.01 5.07
CA GLN A 58 15.81 13.84 5.89
C GLN A 58 14.47 13.19 5.43
N ASN A 59 13.42 13.24 6.27
CA ASN A 59 12.09 12.75 5.97
C ASN A 59 11.08 13.87 5.65
N ASN A 60 11.59 15.06 5.32
CA ASN A 60 10.79 16.18 4.80
C ASN A 60 11.09 16.37 3.31
N VAL A 61 10.04 16.64 2.55
CA VAL A 61 10.15 16.86 1.10
C VAL A 61 9.42 18.15 0.76
N ILE A 62 10.04 19.00 -0.07
CA ILE A 62 9.42 20.19 -0.62
C ILE A 62 9.24 19.98 -2.12
N VAL A 63 8.01 20.08 -2.60
CA VAL A 63 7.66 19.93 -4.01
C VAL A 63 7.20 21.27 -4.56
N LYS A 64 7.87 21.81 -5.57
CA LYS A 64 7.42 22.97 -6.33
C LYS A 64 6.63 22.47 -7.55
N GLY A 65 5.32 22.43 -7.40
CA GLY A 65 4.43 21.86 -8.38
C GLY A 65 4.37 22.67 -9.68
N ARG A 66 4.07 21.97 -10.76
CA ARG A 66 4.08 22.52 -12.14
C ARG A 66 2.69 22.91 -12.63
N GLY A 67 1.64 22.54 -11.87
CA GLY A 67 0.25 22.62 -12.33
C GLY A 67 -0.16 21.40 -13.14
N LEU A 68 -1.46 21.25 -13.32
CA LEU A 68 -2.06 20.05 -13.91
C LEU A 68 -1.47 19.68 -15.29
N ARG A 69 -1.21 20.68 -16.14
CA ARG A 69 -0.65 20.52 -17.50
C ARG A 69 0.78 21.05 -17.63
N GLY A 70 1.51 21.22 -16.51
CA GLY A 70 2.82 21.85 -16.49
C GLY A 70 4.00 20.88 -16.50
N LEU A 71 3.77 19.57 -16.50
CA LEU A 71 4.83 18.57 -16.63
C LEU A 71 5.49 18.66 -17.99
N LYS A 72 6.79 18.38 -18.03
CA LYS A 72 7.58 18.37 -19.27
C LYS A 72 7.78 16.92 -19.74
N ARG A 73 8.00 16.75 -21.05
CA ARG A 73 8.47 15.48 -21.60
C ARG A 73 9.67 15.00 -20.77
N PRO A 74 9.66 13.73 -20.31
CA PRO A 74 10.76 13.21 -19.53
C PRO A 74 12.11 13.35 -20.24
N SER A 75 13.13 13.73 -19.48
CA SER A 75 14.50 13.85 -20.01
C SER A 75 15.12 12.51 -20.35
N ASP A 76 14.56 11.42 -19.85
CA ASP A 76 15.01 10.04 -20.04
C ASP A 76 13.88 9.06 -19.69
N ILE A 77 14.08 7.76 -19.93
CA ILE A 77 13.19 6.67 -19.55
C ILE A 77 12.83 6.77 -18.06
N LEU A 78 11.55 6.59 -17.74
CA LEU A 78 11.03 6.62 -16.38
C LEU A 78 11.19 5.23 -15.74
N ASP A 79 12.19 5.08 -14.91
CA ASP A 79 12.42 3.84 -14.16
C ASP A 79 11.70 3.91 -12.79
N VAL A 80 10.74 3.01 -12.62
CA VAL A 80 9.94 2.93 -11.38
C VAL A 80 10.50 1.92 -10.37
N GLY A 81 11.63 1.29 -10.67
CA GLY A 81 12.24 0.23 -9.83
C GLY A 81 11.23 -0.90 -9.57
N ASN A 82 10.93 -1.19 -8.29
CA ASN A 82 9.96 -2.21 -7.86
C ASN A 82 8.56 -1.65 -7.60
N SER A 83 8.33 -0.35 -7.84
CA SER A 83 7.12 0.33 -7.38
C SER A 83 5.92 0.14 -8.29
N GLY A 84 5.04 -0.82 -7.92
CA GLY A 84 3.75 -0.99 -8.57
C GLY A 84 2.79 0.20 -8.38
N THR A 85 2.96 0.99 -7.33
CA THR A 85 2.18 2.21 -7.11
C THR A 85 2.64 3.30 -8.07
N THR A 86 3.95 3.52 -8.17
CA THR A 86 4.50 4.54 -9.08
C THR A 86 4.04 4.30 -10.51
N ILE A 87 4.26 3.10 -11.05
CA ILE A 87 3.91 2.83 -12.45
C ILE A 87 2.42 3.03 -12.73
N ARG A 88 1.54 2.45 -11.89
CA ARG A 88 0.11 2.43 -12.17
C ARG A 88 -0.55 3.81 -12.03
N LEU A 89 -0.21 4.57 -10.99
CA LEU A 89 -0.78 5.91 -10.81
C LEU A 89 -0.20 6.90 -11.83
N MET A 90 1.12 6.82 -12.07
CA MET A 90 1.78 7.70 -13.02
C MET A 90 1.25 7.53 -14.45
N MET A 91 0.87 6.31 -14.87
CA MET A 91 0.22 6.08 -16.17
C MET A 91 -1.04 6.94 -16.33
N GLY A 92 -1.86 7.12 -15.29
CA GLY A 92 -3.02 8.00 -15.32
C GLY A 92 -2.66 9.47 -15.53
N ILE A 93 -1.59 9.94 -14.89
CA ILE A 93 -1.08 11.31 -15.06
C ILE A 93 -0.49 11.51 -16.47
N LEU A 94 0.32 10.56 -16.93
CA LEU A 94 0.97 10.63 -18.24
C LEU A 94 -0.06 10.59 -19.38
N ALA A 95 -1.16 9.84 -19.22
CA ALA A 95 -2.24 9.80 -20.19
C ALA A 95 -2.85 11.16 -20.48
N GLY A 96 -2.86 12.08 -19.52
CA GLY A 96 -3.39 13.45 -19.68
C GLY A 96 -2.39 14.47 -20.23
N ASN A 97 -1.13 14.11 -20.51
CA ASN A 97 -0.08 15.02 -20.96
C ASN A 97 0.31 14.76 -22.42
N GLU A 98 0.46 15.83 -23.23
CA GLU A 98 0.69 15.77 -24.69
C GLU A 98 2.13 15.42 -25.10
N PHE A 99 2.77 14.49 -24.39
CA PHE A 99 4.10 14.01 -24.75
C PHE A 99 4.18 12.48 -24.62
N GLU A 100 5.15 11.92 -25.28
CA GLU A 100 5.47 10.49 -25.19
C GLU A 100 6.41 10.20 -24.03
N SER A 101 6.15 9.12 -23.31
CA SER A 101 6.96 8.65 -22.18
C SER A 101 7.11 7.13 -22.23
N THR A 102 8.31 6.64 -21.94
CA THR A 102 8.55 5.18 -21.77
C THR A 102 8.82 4.87 -20.31
N ILE A 103 8.15 3.85 -19.79
CA ILE A 103 8.25 3.40 -18.41
C ILE A 103 8.86 2.01 -18.37
N VAL A 104 9.85 1.83 -17.50
CA VAL A 104 10.46 0.54 -17.17
C VAL A 104 10.44 0.31 -15.67
N GLY A 105 10.73 -0.92 -15.25
CA GLY A 105 10.94 -1.28 -13.86
C GLY A 105 11.84 -2.51 -13.77
N ASP A 106 12.07 -2.98 -12.56
CA ASP A 106 12.89 -4.16 -12.32
C ASP A 106 12.24 -5.47 -12.77
N GLY A 107 12.94 -6.59 -12.56
CA GLY A 107 12.43 -7.91 -12.93
C GLY A 107 11.13 -8.31 -12.20
N SER A 108 10.80 -7.72 -11.06
CA SER A 108 9.52 -7.95 -10.36
C SER A 108 8.39 -7.20 -11.07
N ILE A 109 8.55 -5.91 -11.36
CA ILE A 109 7.58 -5.12 -12.13
C ILE A 109 7.40 -5.70 -13.53
N GLY A 110 8.47 -6.18 -14.17
CA GLY A 110 8.43 -6.80 -15.50
C GLY A 110 7.55 -8.05 -15.61
N ARG A 111 7.14 -8.64 -14.49
CA ARG A 111 6.22 -9.80 -14.43
C ARG A 111 4.82 -9.46 -13.95
N ARG A 112 4.59 -8.22 -13.48
CA ARG A 112 3.29 -7.81 -12.95
C ARG A 112 2.38 -7.28 -14.05
N PRO A 113 1.12 -7.77 -14.16
CA PRO A 113 0.23 -7.37 -15.24
C PRO A 113 -0.19 -5.91 -15.11
N MET A 114 -0.10 -5.16 -16.23
CA MET A 114 -0.48 -3.76 -16.33
C MET A 114 -1.76 -3.56 -17.15
N LYS A 115 -2.24 -4.60 -17.86
CA LYS A 115 -3.39 -4.51 -18.75
C LYS A 115 -4.64 -3.98 -18.04
N ARG A 116 -4.81 -4.31 -16.76
CA ARG A 116 -5.88 -3.77 -15.91
C ARG A 116 -5.89 -2.24 -15.79
N VAL A 117 -4.76 -1.57 -16.10
CA VAL A 117 -4.61 -0.11 -16.12
C VAL A 117 -4.57 0.41 -17.55
N THR A 118 -3.84 -0.25 -18.44
CA THR A 118 -3.68 0.20 -19.82
C THR A 118 -4.98 0.12 -20.62
N ASP A 119 -5.82 -0.91 -20.38
CA ASP A 119 -7.10 -1.06 -21.06
C ASP A 119 -8.06 0.13 -20.77
N PRO A 120 -8.37 0.50 -19.51
CA PRO A 120 -9.25 1.65 -19.29
C PRO A 120 -8.65 2.97 -19.77
N LEU A 121 -7.34 3.18 -19.71
CA LEU A 121 -6.72 4.38 -20.26
C LEU A 121 -6.83 4.46 -21.79
N ARG A 122 -6.74 3.31 -22.49
CA ARG A 122 -7.02 3.24 -23.94
C ARG A 122 -8.48 3.55 -24.26
N LEU A 123 -9.43 3.10 -23.43
CA LEU A 123 -10.85 3.46 -23.58
C LEU A 123 -11.07 4.97 -23.44
N MET A 124 -10.24 5.66 -22.66
CA MET A 124 -10.26 7.12 -22.54
C MET A 124 -9.61 7.83 -23.74
N GLY A 125 -8.98 7.10 -24.66
CA GLY A 125 -8.34 7.67 -25.87
C GLY A 125 -6.82 7.77 -25.79
N CYS A 126 -6.18 7.22 -24.77
CA CYS A 126 -4.72 7.24 -24.66
C CYS A 126 -4.06 6.21 -25.59
N GLU A 127 -3.04 6.60 -26.35
CA GLU A 127 -2.21 5.69 -27.13
C GLU A 127 -1.19 5.01 -26.21
N ILE A 128 -1.26 3.67 -26.08
CA ILE A 128 -0.38 2.91 -25.20
C ILE A 128 0.15 1.69 -25.95
N GLU A 129 1.48 1.55 -25.98
CA GLU A 129 2.19 0.44 -26.56
C GLU A 129 3.08 -0.23 -25.52
N GLY A 130 3.41 -1.50 -25.71
CA GLY A 130 4.31 -2.22 -24.82
C GLY A 130 4.31 -3.72 -25.03
N LYS A 131 5.12 -4.42 -24.25
CA LYS A 131 5.26 -5.85 -24.32
C LYS A 131 3.92 -6.55 -24.01
N ASP A 132 3.59 -7.57 -24.81
CA ASP A 132 2.36 -8.36 -24.68
C ASP A 132 1.12 -7.45 -24.60
N ASP A 133 0.94 -6.62 -25.63
CA ASP A 133 -0.14 -5.65 -25.75
C ASP A 133 -0.20 -4.69 -24.52
N ALA A 134 0.96 -4.17 -24.12
CA ALA A 134 1.15 -3.31 -22.94
C ALA A 134 0.71 -3.96 -21.61
N ASN A 135 0.76 -5.29 -21.53
CA ASN A 135 0.54 -6.02 -20.30
C ASN A 135 1.78 -6.03 -19.39
N TYR A 136 2.95 -5.85 -19.97
CA TYR A 136 4.23 -5.83 -19.22
C TYR A 136 5.13 -4.69 -19.68
N THR A 137 6.03 -4.27 -18.80
CA THR A 137 7.06 -3.27 -19.15
C THR A 137 8.09 -3.84 -20.14
N PRO A 138 8.70 -3.01 -21.01
CA PRO A 138 8.51 -1.56 -21.16
C PRO A 138 7.12 -1.17 -21.67
N ILE A 139 6.60 -0.03 -21.19
CA ILE A 139 5.33 0.54 -21.65
C ILE A 139 5.59 1.97 -22.14
N THR A 140 5.18 2.28 -23.35
CA THR A 140 5.22 3.62 -23.93
C THR A 140 3.82 4.19 -23.96
N ILE A 141 3.66 5.40 -23.43
CA ILE A 141 2.40 6.14 -23.35
C ILE A 141 2.56 7.45 -24.10
N LYS A 142 1.63 7.72 -24.99
CA LYS A 142 1.44 9.02 -25.62
C LYS A 142 0.06 9.53 -25.22
N GLY A 143 0.04 10.48 -24.32
CA GLY A 143 -1.17 11.08 -23.79
C GLY A 143 -1.71 12.20 -24.70
N GLY A 144 -2.76 12.85 -24.22
CA GLY A 144 -3.37 13.98 -24.94
C GLY A 144 -4.86 14.14 -24.65
N ASN A 145 -5.67 14.19 -25.69
CA ASN A 145 -7.09 14.44 -25.59
C ASN A 145 -7.87 13.23 -25.05
N LEU A 146 -8.11 13.21 -23.74
CA LEU A 146 -8.87 12.16 -23.09
C LEU A 146 -10.37 12.47 -23.07
N THR A 147 -11.17 11.42 -23.19
CA THR A 147 -12.63 11.44 -22.98
C THR A 147 -12.98 10.69 -21.72
N GLY A 148 -13.93 11.20 -20.94
CA GLY A 148 -14.44 10.51 -19.75
C GLY A 148 -15.11 9.20 -20.11
N ILE A 149 -15.10 8.25 -19.16
CA ILE A 149 -15.66 6.91 -19.32
C ILE A 149 -16.54 6.51 -18.14
N ASP A 150 -17.52 5.67 -18.41
CA ASP A 150 -18.21 4.88 -17.40
C ASP A 150 -17.54 3.51 -17.31
N TYR A 151 -16.84 3.27 -16.20
CA TYR A 151 -16.02 2.07 -16.06
C TYR A 151 -16.41 1.22 -14.85
N LYS A 152 -16.93 0.01 -15.14
CA LYS A 152 -17.19 -0.99 -14.11
C LYS A 152 -15.94 -1.81 -13.85
N MET A 153 -15.39 -1.69 -12.65
CA MET A 153 -14.15 -2.37 -12.29
C MET A 153 -14.36 -3.87 -12.13
N PRO A 154 -13.58 -4.71 -12.84
CA PRO A 154 -13.70 -6.17 -12.74
C PRO A 154 -13.19 -6.72 -11.40
N VAL A 155 -12.26 -6.02 -10.76
CA VAL A 155 -11.66 -6.38 -9.48
C VAL A 155 -11.51 -5.15 -8.57
N ALA A 156 -11.56 -5.35 -7.26
CA ALA A 156 -11.29 -4.29 -6.30
C ALA A 156 -9.78 -3.92 -6.30
N SER A 157 -9.44 -2.81 -6.95
CA SER A 157 -8.06 -2.34 -7.06
C SER A 157 -7.97 -0.83 -6.94
N ALA A 158 -7.50 -0.36 -5.78
CA ALA A 158 -7.27 1.07 -5.55
C ALA A 158 -6.27 1.69 -6.55
N GLN A 159 -5.31 0.93 -7.07
CA GLN A 159 -4.34 1.44 -8.03
C GLN A 159 -4.96 1.66 -9.42
N VAL A 160 -5.81 0.73 -9.88
CA VAL A 160 -6.58 0.88 -11.13
C VAL A 160 -7.53 2.07 -11.01
N LYS A 161 -8.31 2.12 -9.94
CA LYS A 161 -9.19 3.25 -9.62
C LYS A 161 -8.44 4.57 -9.64
N SER A 162 -7.33 4.67 -8.92
CA SER A 162 -6.51 5.88 -8.84
C SER A 162 -5.97 6.31 -10.21
N SER A 163 -5.57 5.37 -11.05
CA SER A 163 -5.09 5.69 -12.41
C SER A 163 -6.20 6.31 -13.27
N ILE A 164 -7.40 5.74 -13.24
CA ILE A 164 -8.56 6.27 -13.98
C ILE A 164 -8.96 7.64 -13.42
N ILE A 165 -9.02 7.81 -12.09
CA ILE A 165 -9.31 9.11 -11.46
C ILE A 165 -8.32 10.17 -11.96
N LEU A 166 -7.01 9.88 -11.92
CA LEU A 166 -5.97 10.82 -12.34
C LEU A 166 -6.09 11.19 -13.82
N ALA A 167 -6.35 10.23 -14.69
CA ALA A 167 -6.61 10.49 -16.11
C ALA A 167 -7.87 11.34 -16.34
N SER A 168 -8.94 11.08 -15.54
CA SER A 168 -10.21 11.78 -15.64
C SER A 168 -10.12 13.28 -15.30
N LEU A 169 -9.13 13.71 -14.51
CA LEU A 169 -8.89 15.13 -14.24
C LEU A 169 -8.56 15.92 -15.51
N TYR A 170 -7.96 15.27 -16.52
CA TYR A 170 -7.55 15.85 -17.79
C TYR A 170 -8.58 15.69 -18.91
N ALA A 171 -9.62 14.87 -18.70
CA ALA A 171 -10.59 14.52 -19.73
C ALA A 171 -11.45 15.71 -20.16
N ASN A 172 -12.10 15.59 -21.31
CA ASN A 172 -13.03 16.61 -21.83
C ASN A 172 -14.48 16.42 -21.34
N SER A 173 -14.76 15.36 -20.61
CA SER A 173 -16.08 15.02 -20.08
C SER A 173 -15.95 14.23 -18.77
N PRO A 174 -16.99 14.22 -17.91
CA PRO A 174 -16.98 13.47 -16.64
C PRO A 174 -16.77 11.97 -16.83
N SER A 175 -16.23 11.33 -15.80
CA SER A 175 -16.11 9.88 -15.70
C SER A 175 -16.88 9.34 -14.49
N THR A 176 -17.37 8.09 -14.62
CA THR A 176 -17.94 7.34 -13.50
C THR A 176 -17.18 6.03 -13.33
N ILE A 177 -16.72 5.75 -12.12
CA ILE A 177 -16.13 4.46 -11.78
C ILE A 177 -17.10 3.73 -10.85
N ILE A 178 -17.38 2.45 -11.16
CA ILE A 178 -18.20 1.58 -10.34
C ILE A 178 -17.31 0.47 -9.79
N GLU A 179 -17.07 0.46 -8.48
CA GLU A 179 -16.30 -0.58 -7.80
C GLU A 179 -17.16 -1.84 -7.58
N LYS A 180 -16.53 -3.00 -7.58
CA LYS A 180 -17.16 -4.25 -7.16
C LYS A 180 -17.26 -4.37 -5.64
N THR A 181 -16.23 -3.91 -4.95
CA THR A 181 -16.09 -3.83 -3.49
C THR A 181 -15.26 -2.60 -3.19
N LYS A 182 -15.58 -1.87 -2.13
CA LYS A 182 -14.89 -0.62 -1.77
C LYS A 182 -13.40 -0.84 -1.57
N SER A 183 -12.59 -0.15 -2.35
CA SER A 183 -11.13 -0.16 -2.23
C SER A 183 -10.63 1.11 -1.53
N ARG A 184 -9.31 1.18 -1.25
CA ARG A 184 -8.66 2.34 -0.60
C ARG A 184 -9.01 3.64 -1.31
N ASN A 185 -9.35 4.70 -0.55
CA ASN A 185 -9.86 5.98 -1.05
C ASN A 185 -8.95 7.18 -0.78
N HIS A 186 -7.67 6.95 -0.51
CA HIS A 186 -6.69 8.04 -0.32
C HIS A 186 -6.62 9.01 -1.51
N THR A 187 -6.80 8.51 -2.75
CA THR A 187 -6.76 9.33 -3.95
C THR A 187 -7.89 10.35 -3.96
N GLU A 188 -9.11 9.91 -3.66
CA GLU A 188 -10.30 10.75 -3.63
C GLU A 188 -10.17 11.81 -2.52
N ILE A 189 -9.79 11.39 -1.31
CA ILE A 189 -9.63 12.30 -0.16
C ILE A 189 -8.56 13.35 -0.45
N MET A 190 -7.38 12.92 -0.86
CA MET A 190 -6.25 13.83 -1.07
C MET A 190 -6.48 14.77 -2.27
N LEU A 191 -6.95 14.26 -3.42
CA LEU A 191 -7.20 15.12 -4.60
C LEU A 191 -8.28 16.15 -4.33
N ASN A 192 -9.34 15.81 -3.60
CA ASN A 192 -10.36 16.79 -3.18
C ASN A 192 -9.76 17.90 -2.32
N SER A 193 -8.77 17.59 -1.46
CA SER A 193 -8.05 18.62 -0.71
C SER A 193 -7.23 19.56 -1.62
N PHE A 194 -6.76 19.07 -2.77
CA PHE A 194 -6.07 19.89 -3.78
C PHE A 194 -7.02 20.63 -4.73
N GLY A 195 -8.34 20.49 -4.56
CA GLY A 195 -9.36 21.19 -5.34
C GLY A 195 -9.97 20.40 -6.50
N ALA A 196 -9.80 19.07 -6.52
CA ALA A 196 -10.52 18.21 -7.46
C ALA A 196 -12.01 18.15 -7.12
N ASP A 197 -12.85 17.81 -8.11
CA ASP A 197 -14.29 17.54 -7.93
C ASP A 197 -14.57 16.05 -8.10
N ILE A 198 -14.36 15.30 -7.00
CA ILE A 198 -14.57 13.86 -6.93
C ILE A 198 -15.65 13.57 -5.87
N LYS A 199 -16.73 12.94 -6.28
CA LYS A 199 -17.84 12.55 -5.41
C LYS A 199 -17.96 11.04 -5.33
N SER A 200 -17.75 10.49 -4.13
CA SER A 200 -17.90 9.06 -3.86
C SER A 200 -19.21 8.82 -3.12
N ASN A 201 -20.06 7.99 -3.69
CA ASN A 201 -21.30 7.53 -3.07
C ASN A 201 -21.32 6.00 -3.13
N ASP A 202 -21.05 5.37 -1.99
CA ASP A 202 -20.88 3.92 -1.85
C ASP A 202 -19.82 3.37 -2.82
N LEU A 203 -20.22 2.59 -3.82
CA LEU A 203 -19.36 1.98 -4.84
C LEU A 203 -19.21 2.85 -6.11
N ASN A 204 -19.90 3.98 -6.20
CA ASN A 204 -19.88 4.86 -7.36
C ASN A 204 -18.98 6.07 -7.09
N ILE A 205 -18.03 6.31 -7.96
CA ILE A 205 -17.13 7.45 -7.90
C ILE A 205 -17.33 8.28 -9.19
N ASN A 206 -17.80 9.51 -9.02
CA ASN A 206 -17.98 10.47 -10.10
C ASN A 206 -16.86 11.48 -10.08
N ILE A 207 -16.19 11.68 -11.20
CA ILE A 207 -15.05 12.56 -11.37
C ILE A 207 -15.37 13.59 -12.44
N ASN A 208 -15.34 14.87 -12.09
CA ASN A 208 -15.41 15.96 -13.05
C ASN A 208 -14.00 16.40 -13.46
N PRO A 209 -13.76 16.66 -14.77
CA PRO A 209 -12.52 17.28 -15.21
C PRO A 209 -12.35 18.66 -14.57
N ILE A 210 -11.11 19.07 -14.39
CA ILE A 210 -10.76 20.35 -13.76
C ILE A 210 -9.73 21.11 -14.59
N GLU A 211 -9.65 22.40 -14.42
CA GLU A 211 -8.63 23.22 -15.09
C GLU A 211 -7.29 23.13 -14.36
N GLU A 212 -7.32 23.14 -13.01
CA GLU A 212 -6.10 23.22 -12.22
C GLU A 212 -6.27 22.62 -10.82
N LEU A 213 -5.16 22.11 -10.26
CA LEU A 213 -5.00 21.75 -8.86
C LEU A 213 -4.14 22.77 -8.13
N TYR A 214 -4.38 22.97 -6.85
CA TYR A 214 -3.62 23.91 -6.03
C TYR A 214 -3.02 23.25 -4.81
N SER A 215 -1.78 23.64 -4.49
CA SER A 215 -1.10 23.18 -3.28
C SER A 215 -1.91 23.53 -2.02
N ILE A 216 -1.94 22.63 -1.08
CA ILE A 216 -2.54 22.83 0.26
C ILE A 216 -1.52 23.35 1.29
N GLY A 217 -0.30 23.67 0.87
CA GLY A 217 0.78 24.17 1.69
C GLY A 217 1.53 23.05 2.41
N ASP A 218 0.94 22.45 3.43
CA ASP A 218 1.59 21.44 4.26
C ASP A 218 0.84 20.10 4.25
N ILE A 219 1.58 19.00 4.11
CA ILE A 219 1.07 17.63 4.27
C ILE A 219 1.89 16.96 5.39
N SER A 220 1.21 16.49 6.42
CA SER A 220 1.81 15.59 7.41
C SER A 220 1.37 14.16 7.12
N VAL A 221 2.29 13.31 6.66
CA VAL A 221 1.98 11.92 6.34
C VAL A 221 1.75 11.14 7.65
N PRO A 222 0.59 10.52 7.86
CA PRO A 222 0.34 9.68 9.03
C PRO A 222 1.19 8.42 8.99
N GLY A 223 1.34 7.76 10.14
CA GLY A 223 2.00 6.46 10.21
C GLY A 223 1.24 5.37 9.43
N ASP A 224 1.95 4.49 8.76
CA ASP A 224 1.37 3.43 7.93
C ASP A 224 0.77 2.30 8.78
N ILE A 225 -0.55 2.12 8.72
CA ILE A 225 -1.24 1.03 9.42
C ILE A 225 -0.74 -0.36 8.97
N SER A 226 -0.33 -0.51 7.71
CA SER A 226 0.25 -1.76 7.22
C SER A 226 1.61 -2.06 7.85
N SER A 227 2.40 -1.03 8.16
CA SER A 227 3.65 -1.17 8.92
C SER A 227 3.35 -1.38 10.41
N ALA A 228 2.35 -0.68 10.95
CA ALA A 228 1.87 -0.88 12.33
C ALA A 228 1.44 -2.34 12.58
N ALA A 229 0.84 -2.99 11.59
CA ALA A 229 0.28 -4.34 11.71
C ALA A 229 1.31 -5.37 12.23
N PHE A 230 2.57 -5.26 11.84
CA PHE A 230 3.63 -6.16 12.32
C PHE A 230 3.87 -5.99 13.82
N ILE A 231 3.92 -4.76 14.31
CA ILE A 231 4.11 -4.47 15.73
C ILE A 231 2.84 -4.76 16.53
N ILE A 232 1.65 -4.50 15.95
CA ILE A 232 0.35 -4.87 16.52
C ILE A 232 0.30 -6.38 16.77
N VAL A 233 0.63 -7.19 15.77
CA VAL A 233 0.65 -8.64 15.90
C VAL A 233 1.72 -9.09 16.90
N ALA A 234 2.94 -8.54 16.82
CA ALA A 234 4.00 -8.86 17.77
C ALA A 234 3.57 -8.62 19.22
N ALA A 235 2.99 -7.45 19.51
CA ALA A 235 2.50 -7.12 20.86
C ALA A 235 1.35 -8.03 21.30
N SER A 236 0.50 -8.46 20.35
CA SER A 236 -0.64 -9.34 20.66
C SER A 236 -0.22 -10.76 21.02
N ILE A 237 0.88 -11.30 20.42
CA ILE A 237 1.28 -12.71 20.59
C ILE A 237 2.46 -12.92 21.54
N VAL A 238 3.27 -11.90 21.80
CA VAL A 238 4.43 -12.00 22.70
C VAL A 238 4.02 -11.69 24.14
N LYS A 239 4.09 -12.68 25.03
CA LYS A 239 3.62 -12.60 26.43
C LYS A 239 4.22 -11.41 27.19
N GLY A 240 3.36 -10.64 27.87
CA GLY A 240 3.72 -9.52 28.71
C GLY A 240 4.00 -8.22 27.96
N SER A 241 3.73 -8.18 26.65
CA SER A 241 3.92 -7.00 25.82
C SER A 241 2.83 -5.95 26.04
N GLU A 242 3.23 -4.66 25.96
CA GLU A 242 2.38 -3.49 25.83
C GLU A 242 3.12 -2.43 25.02
N VAL A 243 2.58 -2.05 23.87
CA VAL A 243 3.20 -1.10 22.95
C VAL A 243 2.18 -0.03 22.54
N THR A 244 2.63 1.24 22.53
CA THR A 244 1.83 2.36 22.01
C THR A 244 2.41 2.84 20.69
N ILE A 245 1.59 2.83 19.65
CA ILE A 245 1.96 3.28 18.30
C ILE A 245 1.27 4.63 18.06
N LEU A 246 2.06 5.68 17.87
CA LEU A 246 1.58 7.05 17.77
C LEU A 246 1.34 7.46 16.31
N ASN A 247 0.31 8.28 16.09
CA ASN A 247 0.03 8.96 14.84
C ASN A 247 -0.23 8.00 13.65
N VAL A 248 -0.96 6.93 13.88
CA VAL A 248 -1.30 5.93 12.86
C VAL A 248 -2.48 6.39 12.01
N GLY A 249 -2.41 6.19 10.70
CA GLY A 249 -3.53 6.39 9.79
C GLY A 249 -4.68 5.42 10.09
N LEU A 250 -5.86 5.95 10.30
CA LEU A 250 -7.07 5.20 10.67
C LEU A 250 -8.14 5.24 9.58
N ASN A 251 -7.75 5.39 8.33
CA ASN A 251 -8.67 5.33 7.20
C ASN A 251 -9.43 3.99 7.23
N GLU A 252 -10.77 4.04 7.22
CA GLU A 252 -11.63 2.86 7.33
C GLU A 252 -11.36 1.81 6.24
N THR A 253 -10.90 2.25 5.06
CA THR A 253 -10.55 1.35 3.95
C THR A 253 -9.20 0.65 4.14
N ARG A 254 -8.50 0.89 5.25
CA ARG A 254 -7.17 0.36 5.59
C ARG A 254 -7.12 -0.38 6.93
N THR A 255 -8.09 -0.17 7.80
CA THR A 255 -8.05 -0.65 9.19
C THR A 255 -8.58 -2.07 9.38
N GLY A 256 -8.66 -2.86 8.34
CA GLY A 256 -9.13 -4.26 8.42
C GLY A 256 -8.38 -5.11 9.46
N ILE A 257 -7.09 -4.85 9.68
CA ILE A 257 -6.31 -5.53 10.74
C ILE A 257 -6.91 -5.29 12.14
N LEU A 258 -7.46 -4.10 12.42
CA LEU A 258 -8.09 -3.80 13.70
C LEU A 258 -9.43 -4.54 13.85
N ASP A 259 -10.19 -4.70 12.75
CA ASP A 259 -11.41 -5.49 12.76
C ASP A 259 -11.11 -6.97 13.00
N VAL A 260 -10.08 -7.51 12.34
CA VAL A 260 -9.61 -8.89 12.57
C VAL A 260 -9.19 -9.06 14.01
N LEU A 261 -8.38 -8.16 14.55
CA LEU A 261 -7.92 -8.23 15.93
C LEU A 261 -9.10 -8.19 16.92
N LYS A 262 -10.10 -7.35 16.67
CA LYS A 262 -11.34 -7.28 17.45
C LYS A 262 -12.12 -8.60 17.40
N ASN A 263 -12.28 -9.18 16.20
CA ASN A 263 -12.98 -10.45 16.00
C ASN A 263 -12.23 -11.62 16.67
N MET A 264 -10.93 -11.52 16.80
CA MET A 264 -10.05 -12.51 17.46
C MET A 264 -9.89 -12.27 18.97
N ASN A 265 -10.67 -11.40 19.60
CA ASN A 265 -10.55 -11.02 21.02
C ASN A 265 -9.20 -10.39 21.37
N GLY A 266 -8.58 -9.67 20.43
CA GLY A 266 -7.32 -8.98 20.67
C GLY A 266 -7.46 -7.81 21.64
N ASN A 267 -6.45 -7.60 22.47
CA ASN A 267 -6.42 -6.55 23.49
C ASN A 267 -5.78 -5.27 22.95
N PHE A 268 -6.58 -4.35 22.42
CA PHE A 268 -6.11 -3.06 21.90
C PHE A 268 -7.12 -1.93 22.17
N GLU A 269 -6.64 -0.71 22.10
CA GLU A 269 -7.45 0.51 22.22
C GLU A 269 -6.95 1.56 21.22
N VAL A 270 -7.88 2.31 20.61
CA VAL A 270 -7.59 3.43 19.70
C VAL A 270 -8.06 4.72 20.35
N PHE A 271 -7.14 5.68 20.50
CA PHE A 271 -7.40 6.95 21.18
C PHE A 271 -6.80 8.13 20.43
N ASN A 272 -6.97 9.36 20.93
CA ASN A 272 -6.47 10.60 20.30
C ASN A 272 -6.84 10.73 18.80
N ARG A 273 -8.07 10.35 18.43
CA ARG A 273 -8.55 10.42 17.05
C ARG A 273 -8.71 11.87 16.61
N ARG A 274 -8.15 12.20 15.43
CA ARG A 274 -8.17 13.55 14.84
C ARG A 274 -8.08 13.49 13.32
N LEU A 275 -8.50 14.55 12.63
CA LEU A 275 -8.29 14.69 11.19
C LEU A 275 -6.99 15.43 10.91
N VAL A 276 -6.19 14.92 9.99
CA VAL A 276 -4.94 15.53 9.51
C VAL A 276 -4.94 15.43 7.98
N GLY A 277 -5.01 16.57 7.29
CA GLY A 277 -5.06 16.60 5.82
C GLY A 277 -6.22 15.81 5.21
N GLY A 278 -7.37 15.74 5.90
CA GLY A 278 -8.55 14.98 5.47
C GLY A 278 -8.52 13.49 5.85
N GLU A 279 -7.39 12.96 6.31
CA GLU A 279 -7.26 11.57 6.78
C GLU A 279 -7.49 11.47 8.28
N LEU A 280 -8.21 10.43 8.72
CA LEU A 280 -8.38 10.13 10.14
C LEU A 280 -7.09 9.51 10.69
N VAL A 281 -6.62 10.03 11.81
CA VAL A 281 -5.38 9.62 12.48
C VAL A 281 -5.64 9.40 13.97
N GLY A 282 -4.92 8.49 14.60
CA GLY A 282 -4.98 8.27 16.04
C GLY A 282 -3.79 7.50 16.57
N ASP A 283 -3.82 7.22 17.86
CA ASP A 283 -2.82 6.42 18.54
C ASP A 283 -3.42 5.07 18.91
N ILE A 284 -2.61 4.01 18.87
CA ILE A 284 -3.05 2.63 19.12
C ILE A 284 -2.19 2.06 20.24
N VAL A 285 -2.80 1.63 21.34
CA VAL A 285 -2.13 0.79 22.33
C VAL A 285 -2.55 -0.66 22.12
N VAL A 286 -1.57 -1.56 22.13
CA VAL A 286 -1.80 -3.01 21.95
C VAL A 286 -1.11 -3.75 23.08
N ARG A 287 -1.82 -4.72 23.66
CA ARG A 287 -1.34 -5.56 24.75
C ARG A 287 -1.38 -7.04 24.36
N TYR A 288 -0.59 -7.85 25.04
CA TYR A 288 -0.66 -9.30 24.90
C TYR A 288 -2.10 -9.82 25.07
N SER A 289 -2.49 -10.69 24.17
CA SER A 289 -3.83 -11.31 24.12
C SER A 289 -3.72 -12.81 24.38
N GLU A 290 -4.09 -13.25 25.58
CA GLU A 290 -3.90 -14.66 26.02
C GLU A 290 -4.84 -15.62 25.29
N ASP A 291 -6.08 -15.18 25.06
CA ASP A 291 -7.18 -16.00 24.52
C ASP A 291 -7.65 -15.50 23.14
N LEU A 292 -6.71 -15.48 22.20
CA LEU A 292 -7.06 -15.17 20.82
C LEU A 292 -8.01 -16.25 20.26
N ALA A 293 -9.12 -15.82 19.68
CA ALA A 293 -10.09 -16.67 19.01
C ALA A 293 -9.80 -16.74 17.50
N SER A 294 -10.23 -17.83 16.88
CA SER A 294 -10.21 -17.95 15.42
C SER A 294 -11.29 -17.07 14.77
N THR A 295 -11.11 -16.77 13.47
CA THR A 295 -12.06 -15.96 12.69
C THR A 295 -12.05 -16.34 11.23
N THR A 296 -13.08 -15.92 10.48
CA THR A 296 -13.09 -15.96 9.02
C THR A 296 -12.82 -14.57 8.46
N ILE A 297 -11.92 -14.49 7.49
CA ILE A 297 -11.52 -13.28 6.78
C ILE A 297 -11.83 -13.49 5.31
N ASP A 298 -12.78 -12.74 4.79
CA ASP A 298 -13.28 -12.91 3.42
C ASP A 298 -13.65 -11.56 2.76
N SER A 299 -14.21 -11.67 1.59
CA SER A 299 -14.74 -10.65 0.65
C SER A 299 -14.54 -9.18 1.04
N ASP A 300 -15.29 -8.68 2.02
CA ASP A 300 -15.34 -7.25 2.35
C ASP A 300 -14.13 -6.79 3.18
N LEU A 301 -13.52 -7.70 3.92
CA LEU A 301 -12.32 -7.40 4.70
C LEU A 301 -11.05 -7.44 3.84
N ILE A 302 -10.99 -8.31 2.84
CA ILE A 302 -9.76 -8.54 2.05
C ILE A 302 -9.18 -7.25 1.44
N PRO A 303 -9.93 -6.37 0.76
CA PRO A 303 -9.36 -5.13 0.22
C PRO A 303 -8.79 -4.18 1.29
N ARG A 304 -9.30 -4.27 2.53
CA ARG A 304 -8.96 -3.40 3.66
C ARG A 304 -7.71 -3.86 4.43
N LEU A 305 -7.23 -5.09 4.16
CA LEU A 305 -6.13 -5.74 4.90
C LEU A 305 -5.27 -6.69 4.04
N ILE A 306 -5.42 -6.66 2.73
CA ILE A 306 -4.76 -7.63 1.84
C ILE A 306 -3.23 -7.69 2.03
N ASP A 307 -2.63 -6.55 2.35
CA ASP A 307 -1.20 -6.45 2.55
C ASP A 307 -0.75 -6.93 3.94
N GLU A 308 -1.67 -7.07 4.90
CA GLU A 308 -1.45 -7.54 6.27
C GLU A 308 -1.64 -9.06 6.42
N ILE A 309 -2.21 -9.74 5.41
CA ILE A 309 -2.50 -11.18 5.47
C ILE A 309 -1.29 -12.02 5.89
N PRO A 310 -0.05 -11.79 5.42
CA PRO A 310 1.10 -12.57 5.89
C PRO A 310 1.30 -12.54 7.41
N VAL A 311 1.19 -11.38 8.04
CA VAL A 311 1.36 -11.27 9.50
C VAL A 311 0.10 -11.71 10.26
N ILE A 312 -1.09 -11.57 9.67
CA ILE A 312 -2.35 -12.12 10.22
C ILE A 312 -2.28 -13.65 10.25
N ALA A 313 -1.68 -14.29 9.26
CA ALA A 313 -1.48 -15.73 9.27
C ALA A 313 -0.59 -16.17 10.45
N VAL A 314 0.43 -15.37 10.79
CA VAL A 314 1.24 -15.61 12.01
C VAL A 314 0.38 -15.44 13.26
N LEU A 315 -0.44 -14.38 13.37
CA LEU A 315 -1.39 -14.19 14.48
C LEU A 315 -2.32 -15.39 14.63
N ALA A 316 -2.87 -15.90 13.52
CA ALA A 316 -3.79 -17.03 13.49
C ALA A 316 -3.19 -18.34 14.03
N THR A 317 -1.87 -18.54 13.90
CA THR A 317 -1.20 -19.72 14.51
C THR A 317 -1.29 -19.73 16.03
N GLN A 318 -1.56 -18.59 16.67
CA GLN A 318 -1.65 -18.44 18.13
C GLN A 318 -3.11 -18.35 18.63
N ALA A 319 -4.09 -18.38 17.72
CA ALA A 319 -5.51 -18.35 18.06
C ALA A 319 -6.04 -19.74 18.42
N ASN A 320 -7.10 -19.80 19.22
CA ASN A 320 -7.82 -21.04 19.49
C ASN A 320 -8.80 -21.35 18.35
N GLY A 321 -8.71 -22.52 17.73
CA GLY A 321 -9.61 -22.97 16.67
C GLY A 321 -9.02 -22.80 15.27
N GLU A 322 -9.89 -22.69 14.26
CA GLU A 322 -9.54 -22.66 12.85
C GLU A 322 -9.83 -21.26 12.26
N THR A 323 -8.78 -20.59 11.79
CA THR A 323 -8.91 -19.33 11.06
C THR A 323 -8.91 -19.60 9.56
N ILE A 324 -9.90 -19.05 8.86
CA ILE A 324 -10.07 -19.21 7.41
C ILE A 324 -9.84 -17.86 6.73
N ILE A 325 -8.93 -17.81 5.76
CA ILE A 325 -8.69 -16.66 4.88
C ILE A 325 -9.05 -17.11 3.48
N LYS A 326 -9.99 -16.43 2.82
CA LYS A 326 -10.44 -16.73 1.45
C LYS A 326 -10.69 -15.45 0.65
N ASP A 327 -11.00 -15.55 -0.63
CA ASP A 327 -11.22 -14.42 -1.56
C ASP A 327 -9.96 -13.53 -1.74
N ALA A 328 -8.79 -14.04 -1.41
CA ALA A 328 -7.51 -13.31 -1.41
C ALA A 328 -6.62 -13.61 -2.64
N LYS A 329 -7.22 -13.99 -3.78
CA LYS A 329 -6.51 -14.39 -5.01
C LYS A 329 -5.46 -13.36 -5.48
N GLU A 330 -5.69 -12.08 -5.23
CA GLU A 330 -4.75 -10.99 -5.58
C GLU A 330 -3.38 -11.13 -4.88
N LEU A 331 -3.26 -11.90 -3.79
CA LEU A 331 -1.98 -12.20 -3.14
C LEU A 331 -1.02 -13.00 -4.04
N LYS A 332 -1.55 -13.76 -5.02
CA LYS A 332 -0.72 -14.56 -5.94
C LYS A 332 0.08 -13.72 -6.95
N VAL A 333 -0.33 -12.47 -7.17
CA VAL A 333 0.26 -11.55 -8.17
C VAL A 333 0.89 -10.30 -7.54
N LYS A 334 1.24 -10.37 -6.25
CA LYS A 334 1.99 -9.35 -5.53
C LYS A 334 3.50 -9.45 -5.85
N GLU A 335 4.36 -8.97 -4.97
CA GLU A 335 5.82 -9.07 -5.08
C GLU A 335 6.29 -10.52 -5.18
N SER A 336 5.59 -11.40 -4.47
CA SER A 336 5.68 -12.86 -4.53
C SER A 336 4.27 -13.47 -4.60
N ASN A 337 4.17 -14.78 -4.81
CA ASN A 337 2.95 -15.51 -4.48
C ASN A 337 2.85 -15.63 -2.95
N ARG A 338 2.23 -14.63 -2.30
CA ARG A 338 2.19 -14.53 -0.84
C ARG A 338 1.41 -15.66 -0.17
N ILE A 339 0.41 -16.26 -0.85
CA ILE A 339 -0.31 -17.43 -0.31
C ILE A 339 0.67 -18.57 -0.14
N GLN A 340 1.34 -18.98 -1.21
CA GLN A 340 2.31 -20.06 -1.19
C GLN A 340 3.48 -19.76 -0.24
N ALA A 341 4.03 -18.53 -0.28
CA ALA A 341 5.14 -18.14 0.58
C ALA A 341 4.81 -18.26 2.07
N VAL A 342 3.60 -17.86 2.48
CA VAL A 342 3.14 -17.99 3.88
C VAL A 342 2.92 -19.45 4.25
N VAL A 343 2.23 -20.21 3.40
CA VAL A 343 1.93 -21.63 3.66
C VAL A 343 3.20 -22.47 3.80
N ASP A 344 4.14 -22.30 2.85
CA ASP A 344 5.39 -23.07 2.85
C ASP A 344 6.26 -22.78 4.09
N ASN A 345 6.40 -21.50 4.43
CA ASN A 345 7.20 -21.10 5.58
C ASN A 345 6.56 -21.51 6.90
N LEU A 346 5.24 -21.30 7.08
CA LEU A 346 4.54 -21.75 8.31
C LEU A 346 4.55 -23.27 8.45
N LYS A 347 4.43 -24.03 7.37
CA LYS A 347 4.60 -25.51 7.43
C LYS A 347 5.99 -25.91 7.89
N ARG A 348 7.05 -25.24 7.41
CA ARG A 348 8.43 -25.49 7.89
C ARG A 348 8.58 -25.20 9.38
N MET A 349 7.86 -24.22 9.90
CA MET A 349 7.83 -23.89 11.33
C MET A 349 6.91 -24.80 12.16
N GLY A 350 6.28 -25.80 11.55
CA GLY A 350 5.42 -26.78 12.23
C GLY A 350 3.98 -26.31 12.48
N ALA A 351 3.54 -25.25 11.81
CA ALA A 351 2.13 -24.84 11.84
C ALA A 351 1.23 -25.85 11.12
N ASP A 352 -0.01 -25.97 11.58
CA ASP A 352 -1.06 -26.71 10.91
C ASP A 352 -1.81 -25.76 9.97
N ILE A 353 -1.40 -25.77 8.71
CA ILE A 353 -1.89 -24.84 7.68
C ILE A 353 -2.14 -25.57 6.35
N GLU A 354 -3.24 -25.23 5.70
CA GLU A 354 -3.64 -25.74 4.40
C GLU A 354 -3.76 -24.58 3.39
N GLU A 355 -3.23 -24.76 2.18
CA GLU A 355 -3.40 -23.82 1.07
C GLU A 355 -4.76 -24.02 0.41
N LEU A 356 -5.50 -22.93 0.17
CA LEU A 356 -6.69 -22.88 -0.67
C LEU A 356 -6.36 -22.26 -2.03
N GLU A 357 -7.26 -22.39 -3.01
CA GLU A 357 -7.09 -21.76 -4.32
C GLU A 357 -6.87 -20.24 -4.22
N ASP A 358 -7.53 -19.58 -3.28
CA ASP A 358 -7.53 -18.13 -3.11
C ASP A 358 -7.25 -17.67 -1.65
N GLY A 359 -6.65 -18.55 -0.84
CA GLY A 359 -6.41 -18.26 0.56
C GLY A 359 -5.73 -19.39 1.32
N MET A 360 -6.08 -19.55 2.59
CA MET A 360 -5.50 -20.57 3.47
C MET A 360 -6.37 -20.85 4.70
N ILE A 361 -6.23 -22.03 5.29
CA ILE A 361 -6.82 -22.41 6.56
C ILE A 361 -5.69 -22.63 7.56
N ILE A 362 -5.78 -22.04 8.74
CA ILE A 362 -4.76 -22.13 9.80
C ILE A 362 -5.41 -22.65 11.09
N LYS A 363 -4.94 -23.80 11.60
CA LYS A 363 -5.38 -24.38 12.86
C LYS A 363 -4.41 -24.02 13.98
N GLY A 364 -4.84 -23.14 14.88
CA GLY A 364 -4.10 -22.79 16.11
C GLY A 364 -4.65 -23.61 17.29
N LYS A 365 -4.13 -23.55 18.47
CA LYS A 365 -2.95 -22.84 18.97
C LYS A 365 -1.72 -23.75 18.83
N ARG A 366 -0.69 -23.31 18.12
CA ARG A 366 0.49 -24.14 17.86
C ARG A 366 1.78 -23.45 18.33
N LYS A 367 2.66 -24.24 18.94
CA LYS A 367 4.04 -23.83 19.17
C LYS A 367 4.80 -23.91 17.85
N LEU A 368 5.39 -22.80 17.44
CA LEU A 368 6.22 -22.73 16.26
C LEU A 368 7.67 -23.07 16.60
N LYS A 369 8.36 -23.70 15.65
CA LYS A 369 9.80 -24.00 15.71
C LYS A 369 10.55 -23.07 14.78
N GLY A 370 11.80 -22.73 15.12
CA GLY A 370 12.68 -22.01 14.22
C GLY A 370 12.93 -22.78 12.93
N ALA A 371 13.09 -22.04 11.85
CA ALA A 371 13.33 -22.60 10.51
C ALA A 371 14.09 -21.60 9.64
N LYS A 372 14.63 -22.09 8.51
CA LYS A 372 15.09 -21.24 7.42
C LYS A 372 13.89 -20.77 6.60
N ILE A 373 13.74 -19.47 6.51
CA ILE A 373 12.62 -18.79 5.86
C ILE A 373 13.06 -18.29 4.50
N SER A 374 12.28 -18.62 3.48
CA SER A 374 12.40 -18.02 2.15
C SER A 374 11.54 -16.76 2.10
N THR A 375 12.18 -15.61 2.01
CA THR A 375 11.50 -14.30 1.93
C THR A 375 10.96 -14.01 0.54
N PHE A 376 11.48 -14.66 -0.51
CA PHE A 376 11.16 -14.41 -1.92
C PHE A 376 11.42 -12.94 -2.33
N ASN A 377 12.34 -12.27 -1.63
CA ASN A 377 12.59 -10.82 -1.73
C ASN A 377 11.33 -9.96 -1.47
N ASP A 378 10.35 -10.50 -0.74
CA ASP A 378 9.12 -9.81 -0.34
C ASP A 378 9.24 -9.32 1.10
N HIS A 379 9.27 -7.99 1.27
CA HIS A 379 9.40 -7.32 2.56
C HIS A 379 8.32 -7.74 3.56
N ARG A 380 7.09 -8.04 3.12
CA ARG A 380 6.00 -8.45 4.01
C ARG A 380 6.16 -9.88 4.51
N ILE A 381 6.71 -10.76 3.69
CA ILE A 381 7.09 -12.11 4.12
C ILE A 381 8.23 -12.01 5.13
N ALA A 382 9.28 -11.26 4.81
CA ALA A 382 10.42 -11.09 5.72
C ALA A 382 9.99 -10.55 7.11
N MET A 383 9.19 -9.48 7.14
CA MET A 383 8.68 -8.90 8.39
C MET A 383 7.74 -9.87 9.15
N ALA A 384 6.80 -10.54 8.46
CA ALA A 384 5.88 -11.47 9.13
C ALA A 384 6.61 -12.61 9.82
N PHE A 385 7.62 -13.17 9.16
CA PHE A 385 8.38 -14.28 9.73
C PHE A 385 9.44 -13.83 10.75
N SER A 386 9.92 -12.59 10.74
CA SER A 386 10.67 -12.04 11.87
C SER A 386 9.82 -11.93 13.14
N ILE A 387 8.52 -11.57 12.99
CA ILE A 387 7.57 -11.56 14.12
C ILE A 387 7.29 -13.00 14.62
N ALA A 388 7.12 -13.95 13.70
CA ALA A 388 6.98 -15.36 14.08
C ALA A 388 8.18 -15.85 14.91
N GLY A 389 9.39 -15.40 14.57
CA GLY A 389 10.62 -15.72 15.29
C GLY A 389 10.60 -15.32 16.78
N LEU A 390 9.84 -14.28 17.14
CA LEU A 390 9.75 -13.83 18.55
C LEU A 390 9.05 -14.80 19.49
N ILE A 391 8.31 -15.77 18.93
CA ILE A 391 7.54 -16.77 19.70
C ILE A 391 8.01 -18.21 19.45
N CYS A 392 9.09 -18.39 18.67
CA CYS A 392 9.65 -19.72 18.39
C CYS A 392 10.54 -20.23 19.53
N GLU A 393 10.63 -21.55 19.64
CA GLU A 393 11.51 -22.23 20.60
C GLU A 393 12.99 -22.25 20.16
N SER A 394 13.25 -21.98 18.89
CA SER A 394 14.60 -21.97 18.29
C SER A 394 14.71 -20.85 17.25
N ASP A 395 15.93 -20.57 16.80
CA ASP A 395 16.22 -19.44 15.91
C ASP A 395 15.54 -19.54 14.54
N VAL A 396 15.12 -18.40 14.03
CA VAL A 396 14.61 -18.21 12.68
C VAL A 396 15.66 -17.50 11.85
N GLU A 397 16.02 -18.07 10.71
CA GLU A 397 16.97 -17.50 9.74
C GLU A 397 16.21 -17.01 8.50
N LEU A 398 16.27 -15.71 8.21
CA LEU A 398 15.71 -15.13 6.98
C LEU A 398 16.79 -15.11 5.89
N ASP A 399 16.50 -15.59 4.70
CA ASP A 399 17.43 -15.62 3.57
C ASP A 399 17.79 -14.21 3.04
N ASN A 400 16.87 -13.25 3.17
CA ASN A 400 17.10 -11.86 2.80
C ASN A 400 16.33 -10.89 3.70
N THR A 401 17.02 -10.08 4.48
CA THR A 401 16.44 -9.02 5.32
C THR A 401 16.45 -7.65 4.66
N MET A 402 17.31 -7.43 3.64
CA MET A 402 17.46 -6.13 2.98
C MET A 402 16.19 -5.72 2.19
N CYS A 403 15.36 -6.69 1.79
CA CYS A 403 14.10 -6.39 1.12
C CYS A 403 13.12 -5.58 2.00
N ILE A 404 13.29 -5.56 3.32
CA ILE A 404 12.44 -4.81 4.26
C ILE A 404 12.59 -3.30 4.05
N ASP A 405 13.78 -2.81 3.73
CA ASP A 405 14.07 -1.38 3.53
C ASP A 405 13.29 -0.76 2.35
N ILE A 406 12.72 -1.58 1.47
CA ILE A 406 11.84 -1.12 0.39
C ILE A 406 10.63 -0.35 0.94
N SER A 407 10.11 -0.78 2.10
CA SER A 407 8.87 -0.21 2.67
C SER A 407 8.96 0.15 4.15
N PHE A 408 9.97 -0.34 4.88
CA PHE A 408 10.14 -0.06 6.30
C PHE A 408 11.63 0.08 6.66
N PRO A 409 12.30 1.14 6.22
CA PRO A 409 13.66 1.45 6.69
C PRO A 409 13.69 1.56 8.22
N GLY A 410 14.70 0.97 8.86
CA GLY A 410 14.85 1.01 10.31
C GLY A 410 13.95 0.03 11.10
N TYR A 411 13.36 -0.96 10.42
CA TYR A 411 12.45 -1.94 11.04
C TYR A 411 13.10 -2.72 12.19
N PHE A 412 14.30 -3.25 11.99
CA PHE A 412 14.97 -4.03 13.04
C PHE A 412 15.46 -3.18 14.20
N GLU A 413 15.87 -1.94 13.94
CA GLU A 413 16.23 -0.96 14.98
C GLU A 413 15.01 -0.68 15.87
N LEU A 414 13.85 -0.47 15.28
CA LEU A 414 12.61 -0.29 16.03
C LEU A 414 12.23 -1.56 16.81
N LEU A 415 12.29 -2.74 16.18
CA LEU A 415 11.97 -3.99 16.85
C LEU A 415 12.89 -4.23 18.05
N ASN A 416 14.20 -4.02 17.89
CA ASN A 416 15.19 -4.13 18.98
C ASN A 416 14.95 -3.09 20.08
N TYR A 417 14.56 -1.86 19.73
CA TYR A 417 14.19 -0.84 20.72
C TYR A 417 13.01 -1.27 21.60
N LEU A 418 12.05 -1.99 21.04
CA LEU A 418 10.85 -2.45 21.73
C LEU A 418 11.08 -3.73 22.56
N ILE A 419 12.01 -4.58 22.17
CA ILE A 419 12.35 -5.81 22.92
C ILE A 419 13.07 -5.42 24.24
N LYS A 420 12.47 -5.83 25.37
CA LYS A 420 13.00 -5.58 26.73
C LYS A 420 13.24 -6.91 27.46
#